data_ccb0afb894656bbe70a4b37f3ad1719a
#
_entry.id   ccb0afb894656bbe70a4b37f3ad1719a
#
_cell.length_a   1.000
_cell.length_b   1.000
_cell.length_c   1.000
_cell.angle_alpha   90.00
_cell.angle_beta   90.00
_cell.angle_gamma   90.00
#
_symmetry.space_group_name_H-M   'P 1'
#
loop_
_entity.id
_entity.type
_entity.pdbx_description
1 polymer ?
#
loop_
_entity_poly.entity_id
_entity_poly.type
_entity_poly.pdbx_seq_one_letter_code
_entity_poly.pdbx_strand_id
1 'polypeptide(L)'
;MRCGADAVELRLDLFKPEEREAKRVKAFVEALREVAKAGVILTNRSASEGGKFEGSEDERLSLLKEALEASEADAVDVEYFAEPRKRAEIVALSRKLNATVIFSFHDFAGMPDAAELEHLALKMHAEGADIAKIAVTPETAEDALKLLELTLKLKASKASKAGKGEAAGEKGVAFIGMGSVGRHLRVLAPIYGSALTYGFLEGEESVAPGQLSISELRSMIDKLSMS
;
A
#
# COMPACT_ATOMS: atom_id res chain seq x y z
N MET A 1 -16.15 -6.88 16.56
CA MET A 1 -15.01 -7.81 16.49
C MET A 1 -13.79 -7.02 16.04
N ARG A 2 -12.63 -7.13 16.70
CA ARG A 2 -11.40 -6.60 16.13
C ARG A 2 -10.98 -7.55 15.01
N CYS A 3 -10.94 -7.10 13.76
CA CYS A 3 -10.54 -7.95 12.64
C CYS A 3 -9.04 -8.33 12.65
N GLY A 4 -8.27 -7.81 13.61
CA GLY A 4 -6.83 -8.05 13.72
C GLY A 4 -5.97 -7.23 12.74
N ALA A 5 -6.58 -6.43 11.87
CA ALA A 5 -5.88 -5.52 10.99
C ALA A 5 -5.59 -4.19 11.69
N ASP A 6 -4.42 -3.60 11.40
CA ASP A 6 -4.03 -2.28 11.90
C ASP A 6 -4.59 -1.16 11.00
N ALA A 7 -4.85 -1.47 9.72
CA ALA A 7 -5.50 -0.60 8.76
C ALA A 7 -6.43 -1.38 7.81
N VAL A 8 -7.44 -0.70 7.27
CA VAL A 8 -8.36 -1.22 6.25
C VAL A 8 -8.19 -0.42 4.97
N GLU A 9 -7.94 -1.10 3.85
CA GLU A 9 -7.88 -0.47 2.54
C GLU A 9 -9.28 -0.39 1.93
N LEU A 10 -9.75 0.83 1.67
CA LEU A 10 -11.02 1.11 1.03
C LEU A 10 -10.78 1.28 -0.48
N ARG A 11 -11.18 0.27 -1.26
CA ARG A 11 -10.98 0.17 -2.71
C ARG A 11 -12.13 0.83 -3.47
N LEU A 12 -12.00 2.12 -3.79
CA LEU A 12 -13.03 2.91 -4.49
C LEU A 12 -13.34 2.38 -5.90
N ASP A 13 -12.36 1.79 -6.56
CA ASP A 13 -12.56 1.16 -7.86
C ASP A 13 -13.52 -0.05 -7.83
N LEU A 14 -13.69 -0.68 -6.67
CA LEU A 14 -14.63 -1.79 -6.48
C LEU A 14 -16.04 -1.34 -6.08
N PHE A 15 -16.22 -0.07 -5.75
CA PHE A 15 -17.52 0.49 -5.40
C PHE A 15 -18.37 0.70 -6.63
N LYS A 16 -19.70 0.64 -6.46
CA LYS A 16 -20.63 1.08 -7.49
C LYS A 16 -20.49 2.59 -7.71
N PRO A 17 -20.77 3.11 -8.91
CA PRO A 17 -20.63 4.53 -9.20
C PRO A 17 -21.32 5.45 -8.19
N GLU A 18 -22.54 5.10 -7.77
CA GLU A 18 -23.32 5.87 -6.79
C GLU A 18 -22.72 5.85 -5.35
N GLU A 19 -21.84 4.90 -5.04
CA GLU A 19 -21.20 4.78 -3.74
C GLU A 19 -19.88 5.55 -3.68
N ARG A 20 -19.35 5.98 -4.82
CA ARG A 20 -18.07 6.70 -4.95
C ARG A 20 -18.17 8.20 -4.61
N GLU A 21 -19.38 8.74 -4.42
CA GLU A 21 -19.55 10.12 -4.03
C GLU A 21 -18.80 10.44 -2.73
N ALA A 22 -18.07 11.55 -2.70
CA ALA A 22 -17.22 11.94 -1.57
C ALA A 22 -17.93 11.90 -0.20
N LYS A 23 -19.21 12.31 -0.16
CA LYS A 23 -20.04 12.22 1.05
C LYS A 23 -20.28 10.79 1.52
N ARG A 24 -20.47 9.84 0.61
CA ARG A 24 -20.66 8.43 0.96
C ARG A 24 -19.35 7.81 1.40
N VAL A 25 -18.25 8.11 0.72
CA VAL A 25 -16.93 7.66 1.13
C VAL A 25 -16.60 8.15 2.56
N LYS A 26 -16.91 9.41 2.87
CA LYS A 26 -16.79 9.92 4.24
C LYS A 26 -17.57 9.08 5.25
N ALA A 27 -18.84 8.80 4.98
CA ALA A 27 -19.67 8.00 5.87
C ALA A 27 -19.11 6.56 6.06
N PHE A 28 -18.55 5.96 5.01
CA PHE A 28 -17.87 4.65 5.12
C PHE A 28 -16.62 4.73 5.99
N VAL A 29 -15.78 5.76 5.83
CA VAL A 29 -14.58 5.95 6.65
C VAL A 29 -14.95 6.14 8.13
N GLU A 30 -15.96 6.95 8.42
CA GLU A 30 -16.46 7.17 9.79
C GLU A 30 -16.97 5.87 10.40
N ALA A 31 -17.79 5.09 9.67
CA ALA A 31 -18.30 3.81 10.12
C ALA A 31 -17.16 2.79 10.36
N LEU A 32 -16.16 2.72 9.49
CA LEU A 32 -14.99 1.86 9.68
C LEU A 32 -14.20 2.22 10.95
N ARG A 33 -14.00 3.51 11.22
CA ARG A 33 -13.31 3.96 12.43
C ARG A 33 -14.05 3.55 13.71
N GLU A 34 -15.38 3.65 13.70
CA GLU A 34 -16.19 3.23 14.85
C GLU A 34 -16.13 1.72 15.11
N VAL A 35 -16.22 0.91 14.05
CA VAL A 35 -16.33 -0.54 14.15
C VAL A 35 -14.97 -1.24 14.27
N ALA A 36 -14.04 -0.90 13.39
CA ALA A 36 -12.75 -1.60 13.27
C ALA A 36 -11.68 -1.04 14.20
N LYS A 37 -11.74 0.23 14.59
CA LYS A 37 -10.68 0.98 15.30
C LYS A 37 -9.32 0.86 14.60
N ALA A 38 -9.33 0.82 13.29
CA ALA A 38 -8.18 0.67 12.42
C ALA A 38 -8.01 1.93 11.57
N GLY A 39 -6.79 2.21 11.12
CA GLY A 39 -6.53 3.24 10.13
C GLY A 39 -7.24 2.93 8.80
N VAL A 40 -7.52 3.95 8.01
CA VAL A 40 -8.18 3.80 6.70
C VAL A 40 -7.25 4.29 5.60
N ILE A 41 -6.98 3.41 4.63
CA ILE A 41 -6.24 3.72 3.42
C ILE A 41 -7.24 3.87 2.28
N LEU A 42 -7.24 5.02 1.59
CA LEU A 42 -8.03 5.20 0.36
C LEU A 42 -7.22 4.79 -0.86
N THR A 43 -7.81 3.96 -1.70
CA THR A 43 -7.23 3.51 -2.98
C THR A 43 -8.27 3.57 -4.07
N ASN A 44 -7.94 4.15 -5.22
CA ASN A 44 -8.73 4.04 -6.45
C ASN A 44 -7.85 3.45 -7.54
N ARG A 45 -7.73 2.10 -7.54
CA ARG A 45 -6.75 1.37 -8.35
C ARG A 45 -7.03 1.49 -9.84
N SER A 46 -6.00 1.83 -10.63
CA SER A 46 -6.02 1.85 -12.08
C SER A 46 -6.24 0.45 -12.67
N ALA A 47 -7.00 0.38 -13.76
CA ALA A 47 -7.20 -0.88 -14.49
C ALA A 47 -5.88 -1.47 -15.02
N SER A 48 -4.90 -0.64 -15.38
CA SER A 48 -3.56 -1.08 -15.81
C SER A 48 -2.76 -1.77 -14.71
N GLU A 49 -3.11 -1.52 -13.44
CA GLU A 49 -2.50 -2.13 -12.26
C GLU A 49 -3.48 -3.03 -11.47
N GLY A 50 -4.40 -3.68 -12.19
CA GLY A 50 -5.31 -4.69 -11.62
C GLY A 50 -6.54 -4.12 -10.91
N GLY A 51 -6.87 -2.85 -11.09
CA GLY A 51 -8.09 -2.25 -10.61
C GLY A 51 -9.30 -2.45 -11.53
N LYS A 52 -10.46 -1.96 -11.09
CA LYS A 52 -11.73 -2.06 -11.81
C LYS A 52 -12.40 -0.69 -12.03
N PHE A 53 -11.63 0.39 -11.95
CA PHE A 53 -12.20 1.70 -12.24
C PHE A 53 -12.50 1.84 -13.74
N GLU A 54 -13.76 2.11 -14.05
CA GLU A 54 -14.26 2.39 -15.39
C GLU A 54 -14.37 3.90 -15.55
N GLY A 55 -13.43 4.50 -16.24
CA GLY A 55 -13.35 5.95 -16.46
C GLY A 55 -11.96 6.39 -16.88
N SER A 56 -11.82 7.66 -17.15
CA SER A 56 -10.52 8.26 -17.48
C SER A 56 -9.60 8.32 -16.26
N GLU A 57 -8.31 8.41 -16.50
CA GLU A 57 -7.31 8.64 -15.45
C GLU A 57 -7.58 9.95 -14.68
N ASP A 58 -8.07 10.95 -15.39
CA ASP A 58 -8.45 12.24 -14.80
C ASP A 58 -9.59 12.12 -13.78
N GLU A 59 -10.65 11.43 -14.15
CA GLU A 59 -11.79 11.14 -13.27
C GLU A 59 -11.37 10.30 -12.07
N ARG A 60 -10.53 9.28 -12.30
CA ARG A 60 -10.02 8.38 -11.27
C ARG A 60 -9.26 9.13 -10.17
N LEU A 61 -8.31 9.97 -10.56
CA LEU A 61 -7.48 10.74 -9.61
C LEU A 61 -8.25 11.89 -8.97
N SER A 62 -9.18 12.52 -9.69
CA SER A 62 -10.06 13.55 -9.12
C SER A 62 -10.96 12.96 -8.03
N LEU A 63 -11.57 11.81 -8.30
CA LEU A 63 -12.37 11.09 -7.31
C LEU A 63 -11.56 10.73 -6.06
N LEU A 64 -10.35 10.21 -6.23
CA LEU A 64 -9.46 9.86 -5.10
C LEU A 64 -9.14 11.09 -4.25
N LYS A 65 -8.84 12.22 -4.89
CA LYS A 65 -8.55 13.49 -4.23
C LYS A 65 -9.76 14.03 -3.47
N GLU A 66 -10.95 14.04 -4.09
CA GLU A 66 -12.20 14.48 -3.46
C GLU A 66 -12.58 13.59 -2.28
N ALA A 67 -12.42 12.27 -2.41
CA ALA A 67 -12.66 11.32 -1.34
C ALA A 67 -11.70 11.53 -0.16
N LEU A 68 -10.43 11.77 -0.41
CA LEU A 68 -9.43 12.06 0.61
C LEU A 68 -9.76 13.36 1.35
N GLU A 69 -10.10 14.44 0.63
CA GLU A 69 -10.44 15.72 1.20
C GLU A 69 -11.69 15.64 2.08
N ALA A 70 -12.71 14.90 1.65
CA ALA A 70 -13.97 14.79 2.37
C ALA A 70 -13.89 13.88 3.61
N SER A 71 -13.12 12.79 3.54
CA SER A 71 -13.10 11.75 4.58
C SER A 71 -11.99 11.91 5.59
N GLU A 72 -10.96 12.71 5.28
CA GLU A 72 -9.75 12.84 6.10
C GLU A 72 -9.16 11.46 6.48
N ALA A 73 -9.10 10.55 5.50
CA ALA A 73 -8.54 9.22 5.71
C ALA A 73 -7.08 9.29 6.15
N ASP A 74 -6.62 8.23 6.85
CA ASP A 74 -5.28 8.20 7.46
C ASP A 74 -4.16 8.03 6.44
N ALA A 75 -4.47 7.42 5.29
CA ALA A 75 -3.53 7.23 4.19
C ALA A 75 -4.22 7.24 2.83
N VAL A 76 -3.46 7.51 1.79
CA VAL A 76 -3.87 7.39 0.38
C VAL A 76 -2.85 6.60 -0.40
N ASP A 77 -3.32 5.65 -1.22
CA ASP A 77 -2.51 4.88 -2.17
C ASP A 77 -2.77 5.41 -3.59
N VAL A 78 -1.73 5.85 -4.24
CA VAL A 78 -1.77 6.32 -5.64
C VAL A 78 -0.62 5.68 -6.41
N GLU A 79 -0.89 5.24 -7.65
CA GLU A 79 0.12 4.62 -8.49
C GLU A 79 1.24 5.62 -8.81
N TYR A 80 2.48 5.15 -8.76
CA TYR A 80 3.65 5.99 -9.05
C TYR A 80 3.65 6.50 -10.49
N PHE A 81 3.17 5.68 -11.43
CA PHE A 81 3.10 6.04 -12.85
C PHE A 81 1.81 6.80 -13.24
N ALA A 82 0.97 7.15 -12.27
CA ALA A 82 -0.15 8.06 -12.50
C ALA A 82 0.35 9.44 -12.97
N GLU A 83 -0.55 10.24 -13.54
CA GLU A 83 -0.22 11.57 -14.09
C GLU A 83 0.51 12.43 -13.02
N PRO A 84 1.76 12.88 -13.31
CA PRO A 84 2.65 13.43 -12.27
C PRO A 84 2.10 14.68 -11.58
N ARG A 85 1.41 15.55 -12.34
CA ARG A 85 0.84 16.78 -11.77
C ARG A 85 -0.27 16.48 -10.77
N LYS A 86 -1.19 15.58 -11.12
CA LYS A 86 -2.29 15.18 -10.24
C LYS A 86 -1.79 14.41 -9.03
N ARG A 87 -0.79 13.54 -9.22
CA ARG A 87 -0.11 12.86 -8.11
C ARG A 87 0.49 13.87 -7.13
N ALA A 88 1.17 14.91 -7.63
CA ALA A 88 1.71 15.99 -6.80
C ALA A 88 0.62 16.77 -6.03
N GLU A 89 -0.55 16.98 -6.65
CA GLU A 89 -1.70 17.60 -5.96
C GLU A 89 -2.22 16.73 -4.81
N ILE A 90 -2.29 15.40 -5.01
CA ILE A 90 -2.68 14.45 -3.94
C ILE A 90 -1.66 14.49 -2.81
N VAL A 91 -0.35 14.49 -3.11
CA VAL A 91 0.71 14.63 -2.10
C VAL A 91 0.54 15.93 -1.30
N ALA A 92 0.32 17.06 -1.98
CA ALA A 92 0.14 18.35 -1.32
C ALA A 92 -1.10 18.38 -0.41
N LEU A 93 -2.21 17.78 -0.86
CA LEU A 93 -3.42 17.62 -0.05
C LEU A 93 -3.16 16.73 1.17
N SER A 94 -2.51 15.58 0.97
CA SER A 94 -2.18 14.64 2.05
C SER A 94 -1.35 15.30 3.15
N ARG A 95 -0.38 16.16 2.79
CA ARG A 95 0.41 16.93 3.76
C ARG A 95 -0.45 17.89 4.59
N LYS A 96 -1.46 18.53 3.98
CA LYS A 96 -2.39 19.41 4.69
C LYS A 96 -3.27 18.65 5.66
N LEU A 97 -3.67 17.42 5.30
CA LEU A 97 -4.54 16.57 6.10
C LEU A 97 -3.77 15.67 7.07
N ASN A 98 -2.44 15.73 7.07
CA ASN A 98 -1.57 14.82 7.83
C ASN A 98 -1.81 13.35 7.51
N ALA A 99 -2.16 13.04 6.25
CA ALA A 99 -2.37 11.69 5.75
C ALA A 99 -1.08 11.11 5.17
N THR A 100 -0.84 9.81 5.41
CA THR A 100 0.29 9.07 4.86
C THR A 100 0.13 8.88 3.35
N VAL A 101 1.17 9.15 2.59
CA VAL A 101 1.21 8.93 1.13
C VAL A 101 1.90 7.60 0.82
N ILE A 102 1.16 6.70 0.19
CA ILE A 102 1.66 5.45 -0.36
C ILE A 102 1.77 5.62 -1.88
N PHE A 103 2.99 5.57 -2.44
CA PHE A 103 3.13 5.38 -3.87
C PHE A 103 3.24 3.90 -4.15
N SER A 104 2.43 3.42 -5.10
CA SER A 104 2.36 2.01 -5.44
C SER A 104 2.73 1.74 -6.89
N PHE A 105 3.24 0.53 -7.12
CA PHE A 105 3.49 -0.07 -8.43
C PHE A 105 3.14 -1.55 -8.37
N HIS A 106 2.44 -2.04 -9.40
CA HIS A 106 2.04 -3.45 -9.48
C HIS A 106 2.41 -4.02 -10.85
N ASP A 107 3.18 -5.12 -10.85
CA ASP A 107 3.49 -5.92 -12.03
C ASP A 107 3.02 -7.37 -11.82
N PHE A 108 1.92 -7.71 -12.49
CA PHE A 108 1.34 -9.06 -12.44
C PHE A 108 2.03 -10.03 -13.40
N ALA A 109 2.80 -9.54 -14.36
CA ALA A 109 3.43 -10.34 -15.40
C ALA A 109 4.80 -10.89 -14.98
N GLY A 110 5.48 -10.21 -14.03
CA GLY A 110 6.82 -10.63 -13.65
C GLY A 110 7.41 -9.82 -12.51
N MET A 111 8.72 -9.82 -12.46
CA MET A 111 9.51 -9.06 -11.50
C MET A 111 10.67 -8.37 -12.22
N PRO A 112 10.73 -7.02 -12.27
CA PRO A 112 11.90 -6.28 -12.71
C PRO A 112 13.15 -6.63 -11.89
N ASP A 113 14.33 -6.31 -12.41
CA ASP A 113 15.58 -6.51 -11.69
C ASP A 113 15.59 -5.82 -10.33
N ALA A 114 16.28 -6.43 -9.35
CA ALA A 114 16.35 -5.92 -7.98
C ALA A 114 16.91 -4.47 -7.92
N ALA A 115 17.86 -4.13 -8.80
CA ALA A 115 18.40 -2.77 -8.89
C ALA A 115 17.37 -1.76 -9.42
N GLU A 116 16.51 -2.18 -10.35
CA GLU A 116 15.41 -1.35 -10.86
C GLU A 116 14.35 -1.13 -9.78
N LEU A 117 13.98 -2.16 -9.03
CA LEU A 117 13.03 -2.07 -7.93
C LEU A 117 13.56 -1.17 -6.79
N GLU A 118 14.85 -1.28 -6.46
CA GLU A 118 15.50 -0.38 -5.50
C GLU A 118 15.45 1.08 -5.96
N HIS A 119 15.82 1.31 -7.22
CA HIS A 119 15.80 2.65 -7.80
C HIS A 119 14.39 3.23 -7.83
N LEU A 120 13.40 2.42 -8.17
CA LEU A 120 11.98 2.82 -8.17
C LEU A 120 11.53 3.24 -6.76
N ALA A 121 11.84 2.44 -5.73
CA ALA A 121 11.48 2.78 -4.36
C ALA A 121 12.14 4.10 -3.88
N LEU A 122 13.40 4.32 -4.25
CA LEU A 122 14.11 5.57 -3.94
C LEU A 122 13.51 6.79 -4.66
N LYS A 123 13.10 6.62 -5.91
CA LYS A 123 12.39 7.67 -6.67
C LYS A 123 11.02 7.99 -6.05
N MET A 124 10.23 6.98 -5.71
CA MET A 124 8.96 7.17 -5.01
C MET A 124 9.14 8.04 -3.75
N HIS A 125 10.16 7.74 -2.95
CA HIS A 125 10.48 8.54 -1.77
C HIS A 125 10.94 9.96 -2.08
N ALA A 126 11.73 10.15 -3.13
CA ALA A 126 12.20 11.47 -3.55
C ALA A 126 11.05 12.37 -4.02
N GLU A 127 10.01 11.76 -4.61
CA GLU A 127 8.84 12.46 -5.13
C GLU A 127 7.69 12.60 -4.12
N GLY A 128 7.89 12.20 -2.87
CA GLY A 128 6.97 12.53 -1.79
C GLY A 128 6.24 11.35 -1.14
N ALA A 129 6.53 10.09 -1.50
CA ALA A 129 5.97 8.96 -0.79
C ALA A 129 6.52 8.85 0.64
N ASP A 130 5.65 8.52 1.59
CA ASP A 130 6.04 8.07 2.92
C ASP A 130 6.29 6.57 2.90
N ILE A 131 5.53 5.83 2.09
CA ILE A 131 5.70 4.40 1.87
C ILE A 131 5.82 4.14 0.36
N ALA A 132 6.91 3.48 -0.04
CA ALA A 132 7.07 2.94 -1.39
C ALA A 132 6.58 1.48 -1.40
N LYS A 133 5.43 1.23 -2.05
CA LYS A 133 4.79 -0.08 -2.16
C LYS A 133 5.02 -0.64 -3.56
N ILE A 134 5.69 -1.78 -3.65
CA ILE A 134 6.01 -2.43 -4.92
C ILE A 134 5.54 -3.89 -4.84
N ALA A 135 4.53 -4.22 -5.65
CA ALA A 135 3.94 -5.54 -5.73
C ALA A 135 4.29 -6.16 -7.08
N VAL A 136 5.06 -7.25 -7.07
CA VAL A 136 5.57 -7.92 -8.27
C VAL A 136 5.38 -9.43 -8.18
N THR A 137 5.49 -10.13 -9.30
CA THR A 137 5.30 -11.59 -9.37
C THR A 137 6.65 -12.28 -9.53
N PRO A 138 7.30 -12.72 -8.42
CA PRO A 138 8.52 -13.49 -8.49
C PRO A 138 8.25 -14.87 -9.15
N GLU A 139 9.15 -15.32 -10.02
CA GLU A 139 9.04 -16.60 -10.70
C GLU A 139 9.86 -17.70 -10.00
N THR A 140 10.91 -17.33 -9.28
CA THR A 140 11.84 -18.24 -8.62
C THR A 140 11.99 -17.94 -7.12
N ALA A 141 12.53 -18.89 -6.37
CA ALA A 141 12.86 -18.68 -4.97
C ALA A 141 13.94 -17.61 -4.78
N GLU A 142 14.87 -17.51 -5.73
CA GLU A 142 15.90 -16.47 -5.76
C GLU A 142 15.30 -15.07 -5.89
N ASP A 143 14.26 -14.91 -6.70
CA ASP A 143 13.56 -13.63 -6.83
C ASP A 143 12.85 -13.24 -5.53
N ALA A 144 12.23 -14.24 -4.87
CA ALA A 144 11.61 -14.01 -3.57
C ALA A 144 12.65 -13.57 -2.51
N LEU A 145 13.85 -14.19 -2.50
CA LEU A 145 14.94 -13.78 -1.61
C LEU A 145 15.42 -12.35 -1.89
N LYS A 146 15.55 -11.96 -3.16
CA LYS A 146 15.91 -10.59 -3.56
C LYS A 146 14.92 -9.56 -3.01
N LEU A 147 13.61 -9.85 -3.00
CA LEU A 147 12.60 -8.95 -2.40
C LEU A 147 12.78 -8.79 -0.88
N LEU A 148 13.13 -9.87 -0.17
CA LEU A 148 13.47 -9.79 1.26
C LEU A 148 14.77 -9.00 1.51
N GLU A 149 15.79 -9.22 0.70
CA GLU A 149 17.05 -8.46 0.78
C GLU A 149 16.81 -6.96 0.54
N LEU A 150 16.01 -6.60 -0.46
CA LEU A 150 15.62 -5.20 -0.72
C LEU A 150 14.86 -4.60 0.47
N THR A 151 13.93 -5.36 1.06
CA THR A 151 13.19 -4.93 2.24
C THR A 151 14.15 -4.59 3.38
N LEU A 152 15.05 -5.50 3.71
CA LEU A 152 16.04 -5.33 4.77
C LEU A 152 17.01 -4.19 4.47
N LYS A 153 17.54 -4.13 3.23
CA LYS A 153 18.49 -3.09 2.78
C LYS A 153 17.90 -1.69 2.89
N LEU A 154 16.69 -1.49 2.41
CA LEU A 154 16.06 -0.17 2.39
C LEU A 154 15.58 0.25 3.78
N LYS A 155 15.17 -0.67 4.64
CA LYS A 155 14.95 -0.40 6.06
C LYS A 155 16.27 0.00 6.76
N ALA A 156 17.33 -0.78 6.58
CA ALA A 156 18.63 -0.51 7.19
C ALA A 156 19.27 0.82 6.74
N SER A 157 19.12 1.18 5.45
CA SER A 157 19.67 2.43 4.91
C SER A 157 19.06 3.68 5.55
N LYS A 158 17.89 3.57 6.15
CA LYS A 158 17.21 4.67 6.85
C LYS A 158 17.76 4.89 8.26
N ALA A 159 18.06 3.82 8.97
CA ALA A 159 18.67 3.91 10.30
C ALA A 159 20.05 4.59 10.24
N SER A 160 20.80 4.44 9.14
CA SER A 160 22.12 5.06 8.96
C SER A 160 22.07 6.52 8.51
N LYS A 161 20.94 6.98 7.91
CA LYS A 161 20.78 8.38 7.43
C LYS A 161 20.01 9.28 8.38
N ALA A 162 19.51 8.78 9.49
CA ALA A 162 18.95 9.58 10.58
C ALA A 162 20.07 10.30 11.36
N GLY A 163 20.89 11.06 10.62
CA GLY A 163 21.87 12.00 11.17
C GLY A 163 21.16 13.29 11.53
N LYS A 164 21.12 13.57 12.84
CA LYS A 164 20.93 14.87 13.50
C LYS A 164 20.27 15.98 12.65
N GLY A 165 18.99 16.21 12.81
CA GLY A 165 18.42 17.54 12.67
C GLY A 165 17.24 17.78 11.76
N GLU A 166 16.69 16.78 11.05
CA GLU A 166 15.42 16.95 10.32
C GLU A 166 14.44 15.84 10.72
N ALA A 167 13.26 16.25 11.17
CA ALA A 167 12.12 15.37 11.36
C ALA A 167 11.52 14.96 9.98
N ALA A 168 12.34 14.31 9.16
CA ALA A 168 11.84 13.55 8.03
C ALA A 168 11.25 12.26 8.61
N GLY A 169 9.94 12.14 8.62
CA GLY A 169 9.24 10.94 9.07
C GLY A 169 9.86 9.68 8.45
N GLU A 170 9.91 8.59 9.20
CA GLU A 170 10.48 7.33 8.73
C GLU A 170 9.77 6.89 7.44
N LYS A 171 10.53 6.86 6.35
CA LYS A 171 9.99 6.43 5.05
C LYS A 171 9.94 4.90 4.98
N GLY A 172 8.77 4.32 4.82
CA GLY A 172 8.53 2.89 4.74
C GLY A 172 8.75 2.31 3.34
N VAL A 173 9.09 1.02 3.25
CA VAL A 173 9.00 0.24 2.01
C VAL A 173 8.09 -0.96 2.24
N ALA A 174 7.40 -1.39 1.18
CA ALA A 174 6.61 -2.62 1.18
C ALA A 174 6.83 -3.34 -0.15
N PHE A 175 7.74 -4.32 -0.15
CA PHE A 175 7.90 -5.24 -1.27
C PHE A 175 6.98 -6.43 -1.08
N ILE A 176 6.05 -6.62 -2.02
CA ILE A 176 5.02 -7.64 -1.96
C ILE A 176 5.25 -8.63 -3.11
N GLY A 177 5.54 -9.88 -2.76
CA GLY A 177 5.55 -10.97 -3.72
C GLY A 177 4.13 -11.49 -3.97
N MET A 178 3.69 -11.42 -5.22
CA MET A 178 2.42 -12.00 -5.67
C MET A 178 2.59 -13.44 -6.14
N GLY A 179 1.48 -14.13 -6.37
CA GLY A 179 1.48 -15.53 -6.83
C GLY A 179 1.95 -16.54 -5.77
N SER A 180 2.12 -17.79 -6.19
CA SER A 180 2.47 -18.91 -5.31
C SER A 180 3.89 -18.77 -4.73
N VAL A 181 4.85 -18.38 -5.57
CA VAL A 181 6.26 -18.19 -5.18
C VAL A 181 6.42 -17.05 -4.18
N GLY A 182 5.65 -15.94 -4.35
CA GLY A 182 5.71 -14.78 -3.47
C GLY A 182 4.91 -14.89 -2.17
N ARG A 183 4.06 -15.93 -2.03
CA ARG A 183 3.08 -16.02 -0.93
C ARG A 183 3.70 -15.92 0.46
N HIS A 184 4.83 -16.58 0.70
CA HIS A 184 5.50 -16.61 2.01
C HIS A 184 6.08 -15.24 2.39
N LEU A 185 6.36 -14.37 1.41
CA LEU A 185 6.85 -13.01 1.67
C LEU A 185 5.83 -12.14 2.41
N ARG A 186 4.54 -12.46 2.30
CA ARG A 186 3.48 -11.73 3.04
C ARG A 186 3.64 -11.87 4.56
N VAL A 187 4.25 -12.98 4.99
CA VAL A 187 4.57 -13.23 6.41
C VAL A 187 5.99 -12.75 6.74
N LEU A 188 6.96 -13.05 5.86
CA LEU A 188 8.37 -12.77 6.17
C LEU A 188 8.74 -11.29 5.97
N ALA A 189 8.22 -10.60 4.96
CA ALA A 189 8.60 -9.22 4.71
C ALA A 189 8.33 -8.27 5.91
N PRO A 190 7.21 -8.34 6.65
CA PRO A 190 7.02 -7.57 7.88
C PRO A 190 8.11 -7.82 8.93
N ILE A 191 8.54 -9.07 9.11
CA ILE A 191 9.59 -9.45 10.06
C ILE A 191 10.93 -8.79 9.67
N TYR A 192 11.20 -8.67 8.37
CA TYR A 192 12.39 -7.99 7.84
C TYR A 192 12.22 -6.48 7.68
N GLY A 193 11.03 -5.94 7.99
CA GLY A 193 10.81 -4.51 8.10
C GLY A 193 10.00 -3.87 7.00
N SER A 194 9.21 -4.64 6.27
CA SER A 194 8.15 -4.09 5.42
C SER A 194 7.18 -3.26 6.25
N ALA A 195 6.86 -2.07 5.76
CA ALA A 195 5.92 -1.17 6.43
C ALA A 195 4.48 -1.67 6.36
N LEU A 196 4.15 -2.46 5.34
CA LEU A 196 2.80 -2.98 5.08
C LEU A 196 2.87 -4.44 4.62
N THR A 197 1.85 -5.20 5.00
CA THR A 197 1.46 -6.45 4.36
C THR A 197 -0.06 -6.50 4.25
N TYR A 198 -0.58 -7.29 3.32
CA TYR A 198 -2.01 -7.32 2.99
C TYR A 198 -2.57 -8.72 3.13
N GLY A 199 -3.69 -8.82 3.82
CA GLY A 199 -4.54 -9.99 3.90
C GLY A 199 -5.98 -9.65 3.56
N PHE A 200 -6.84 -10.65 3.38
CA PHE A 200 -8.27 -10.47 3.18
C PHE A 200 -9.07 -10.78 4.46
N LEU A 201 -10.25 -10.20 4.58
CA LEU A 201 -11.15 -10.46 5.69
C LEU A 201 -11.74 -11.87 5.58
N GLU A 202 -11.87 -12.55 6.71
CA GLU A 202 -12.46 -13.88 6.76
C GLU A 202 -13.91 -13.86 6.26
N GLY A 203 -14.24 -14.82 5.40
CA GLY A 203 -15.53 -14.89 4.73
C GLY A 203 -15.64 -14.13 3.40
N GLU A 204 -14.59 -13.37 3.05
CA GLU A 204 -14.49 -12.67 1.77
C GLU A 204 -13.51 -13.38 0.83
N GLU A 205 -13.60 -13.08 -0.46
CA GLU A 205 -12.65 -13.58 -1.46
C GLU A 205 -11.36 -12.75 -1.46
N SER A 206 -10.25 -13.43 -1.74
CA SER A 206 -8.94 -12.80 -1.94
C SER A 206 -8.98 -11.86 -3.15
N VAL A 207 -8.55 -10.62 -2.97
CA VAL A 207 -8.49 -9.60 -4.04
C VAL A 207 -7.18 -9.62 -4.84
N ALA A 208 -6.19 -10.39 -4.39
CA ALA A 208 -4.91 -10.55 -5.10
C ALA A 208 -4.35 -11.96 -4.94
N PRO A 209 -3.66 -12.51 -5.96
CA PRO A 209 -3.08 -13.85 -5.91
C PRO A 209 -2.15 -14.04 -4.71
N GLY A 210 -2.30 -15.17 -4.00
CA GLY A 210 -1.45 -15.55 -2.88
C GLY A 210 -1.71 -14.83 -1.57
N GLN A 211 -2.81 -14.05 -1.43
CA GLN A 211 -3.20 -13.49 -0.14
C GLN A 211 -3.58 -14.60 0.86
N LEU A 212 -3.32 -14.32 2.14
CA LEU A 212 -3.77 -15.06 3.32
C LEU A 212 -4.90 -14.30 4.00
N SER A 213 -5.74 -14.98 4.77
CA SER A 213 -6.67 -14.28 5.66
C SER A 213 -5.91 -13.47 6.72
N ILE A 214 -6.53 -12.43 7.25
CA ILE A 214 -5.89 -11.59 8.28
C ILE A 214 -5.52 -12.39 9.52
N SER A 215 -6.36 -13.34 9.94
CA SER A 215 -6.09 -14.16 11.13
C SER A 215 -4.91 -15.11 10.91
N GLU A 216 -4.82 -15.77 9.75
CA GLU A 216 -3.67 -16.61 9.41
C GLU A 216 -2.38 -15.77 9.35
N LEU A 217 -2.43 -14.63 8.64
CA LEU A 217 -1.29 -13.74 8.48
C LEU A 217 -0.76 -13.25 9.83
N ARG A 218 -1.64 -12.75 10.69
CA ARG A 218 -1.28 -12.28 12.03
C ARG A 218 -0.70 -13.41 12.88
N SER A 219 -1.36 -14.57 12.92
CA SER A 219 -0.88 -15.72 13.68
C SER A 219 0.51 -16.17 13.24
N MET A 220 0.80 -16.16 11.93
CA MET A 220 2.11 -16.55 11.41
C MET A 220 3.18 -15.50 11.75
N ILE A 221 2.87 -14.22 11.58
CA ILE A 221 3.80 -13.13 11.92
C ILE A 221 4.13 -13.17 13.41
N ASP A 222 3.13 -13.26 14.29
CA ASP A 222 3.33 -13.28 15.75
C ASP A 222 4.18 -14.47 16.21
N LYS A 223 4.03 -15.64 15.57
CA LYS A 223 4.83 -16.84 15.87
C LYS A 223 6.28 -16.77 15.39
N LEU A 224 6.52 -16.02 14.30
CA LEU A 224 7.84 -15.96 13.66
C LEU A 224 8.60 -14.66 14.00
N SER A 225 7.92 -13.68 14.58
CA SER A 225 8.58 -12.43 15.01
C SER A 225 9.63 -12.74 16.07
N MET A 226 10.82 -12.21 15.85
CA MET A 226 11.89 -12.26 16.86
C MET A 226 11.51 -11.30 17.98
N SER A 227 11.28 -11.84 19.17
CA SER A 227 11.04 -11.08 20.42
C SER A 227 12.30 -10.35 20.90
#